data_a8b45c09a8314655c4346dae4302c819
#
_entry.id   a8b45c09a8314655c4346dae4302c819
#
_cell.length_a   1.000
_cell.length_b   1.000
_cell.length_c   1.000
_cell.angle_alpha   90.00
_cell.angle_beta   90.00
_cell.angle_gamma   90.00
#
_symmetry.space_group_name_H-M   'P 1'
#
loop_
_entity.id
_entity.type
_entity.pdbx_description
1 polymer ?
#
loop_
_entity_poly.entity_id
_entity_poly.type
_entity_poly.pdbx_seq_one_letter_code
_entity_poly.pdbx_strand_id
1 'polypeptide(L)'
;MNAFYEHHKDNIRFAYRCFDRILLHAAIQPFQQPERVVGFFDFYRQIYPVSRQLLRDIATQYHNWVKNRSQKWGVPIQEDPPGRRDDFVERYFRGAQPDQVVVIIKAREPGTYMTAIGKDDRWHLEMKRRWVDQYNFYVQDSCWGQMFVRVCPYFPFSARVCLNQHYWLALHLQERGIRFRQCANAFLQCSAPETLQKLADPLTADDLITCGQKWLARFTPFFTAEERAHAGVQHRLFFAQVEFCDNLIFRRRAAVDALEQRLLDANRTIGQPNKLTLIFGRRITRHHAGKLQTVIEDLNLPNPVIRSHYRKGFIKQYVRDRFLLRTESATNNISTDYGIGKAVENLPQLRERLDGIIDRYLDVQQDILETFVDREQLRKLTQPTLLPNGRRIPGLKLDQPRQLALMHSLVRFCYLAAEGTFTTPDLYPQTLQALRMTPEEYKLGSLRYDLWKLRAKGLVEKIPHSRRYRLLPHGYQICLVFLKLYDKLYAPLAAGILQPFTPDERIPKAKITALDRRYTAVLEALDDLVDAVGLKAA
;
A
#
# COMPACT_ATOMS: atom_id res chain seq x y z
N MET A 1 3.98 -7.94 15.41
CA MET A 1 2.79 -8.13 14.54
C MET A 1 1.89 -6.93 14.75
N ASN A 2 1.24 -6.42 13.71
CA ASN A 2 0.36 -5.26 13.80
C ASN A 2 -1.05 -5.64 14.28
N ALA A 3 -1.84 -4.65 14.73
CA ALA A 3 -3.20 -4.85 15.26
C ALA A 3 -4.13 -5.51 14.24
N PHE A 4 -3.96 -5.19 12.95
CA PHE A 4 -4.74 -5.78 11.87
C PHE A 4 -4.56 -7.30 11.78
N TYR A 5 -3.30 -7.78 11.81
CA TYR A 5 -3.02 -9.22 11.80
C TYR A 5 -3.62 -9.92 13.01
N GLU A 6 -3.42 -9.37 14.22
CA GLU A 6 -3.97 -9.95 15.46
C GLU A 6 -5.49 -10.07 15.44
N HIS A 7 -6.18 -9.07 14.90
CA HIS A 7 -7.64 -9.08 14.77
C HIS A 7 -8.14 -10.14 13.79
N HIS A 8 -7.39 -10.40 12.70
CA HIS A 8 -7.82 -11.29 11.62
C HIS A 8 -7.14 -12.66 11.62
N LYS A 9 -6.24 -12.96 12.59
CA LYS A 9 -5.39 -14.17 12.62
C LYS A 9 -6.16 -15.49 12.49
N ASP A 10 -7.36 -15.59 13.07
CA ASP A 10 -8.17 -16.80 12.98
C ASP A 10 -8.67 -17.11 11.56
N ASN A 11 -8.79 -16.08 10.73
CA ASN A 11 -9.15 -16.20 9.32
C ASN A 11 -7.92 -16.33 8.40
N ILE A 12 -6.71 -16.03 8.89
CA ILE A 12 -5.47 -16.11 8.14
C ILE A 12 -4.92 -17.54 8.23
N ARG A 13 -4.55 -18.10 7.08
CA ARG A 13 -3.89 -19.40 6.99
C ARG A 13 -2.40 -19.27 7.30
N PHE A 14 -1.74 -18.33 6.67
CA PHE A 14 -0.37 -17.90 6.92
C PHE A 14 -0.12 -16.51 6.32
N ALA A 15 0.97 -15.89 6.76
CA ALA A 15 1.43 -14.60 6.27
C ALA A 15 2.94 -14.67 5.99
N TYR A 16 3.41 -13.84 5.05
CA TYR A 16 4.83 -13.65 4.81
C TYR A 16 5.12 -12.30 4.16
N ARG A 17 6.33 -11.79 4.37
CA ARG A 17 6.83 -10.53 3.83
C ARG A 17 8.11 -10.74 3.02
N CYS A 18 8.19 -10.10 1.86
CA CYS A 18 9.39 -10.15 1.04
C CYS A 18 9.43 -8.98 0.04
N PHE A 19 10.57 -8.81 -0.64
CA PHE A 19 10.67 -7.87 -1.74
C PHE A 19 9.98 -8.44 -2.99
N ASP A 20 8.99 -7.71 -3.51
CA ASP A 20 8.33 -8.11 -4.75
C ASP A 20 9.14 -7.70 -5.98
N ARG A 21 9.58 -6.44 -6.00
CA ARG A 21 10.41 -5.92 -7.09
C ARG A 21 11.58 -5.12 -6.54
N ILE A 22 12.77 -5.48 -6.99
CA ILE A 22 14.00 -4.72 -6.73
C ILE A 22 14.56 -4.31 -8.09
N LEU A 23 14.39 -3.04 -8.45
CA LEU A 23 14.99 -2.46 -9.65
C LEU A 23 16.22 -1.67 -9.25
N LEU A 24 17.37 -2.13 -9.68
CA LEU A 24 18.67 -1.51 -9.44
C LEU A 24 19.11 -0.74 -10.68
N HIS A 25 19.62 0.45 -10.50
CA HIS A 25 20.37 1.18 -11.50
C HIS A 25 21.84 0.84 -11.38
N ALA A 26 22.48 0.51 -12.49
CA ALA A 26 23.88 0.16 -12.57
C ALA A 26 24.65 1.23 -13.36
N ALA A 27 25.66 1.80 -12.75
CA ALA A 27 26.48 2.85 -13.35
C ALA A 27 27.95 2.67 -13.03
N ILE A 28 28.81 2.93 -14.00
CA ILE A 28 30.26 2.97 -13.81
C ILE A 28 30.58 4.37 -13.26
N GLN A 29 30.93 4.42 -11.96
CA GLN A 29 31.10 5.67 -11.23
C GLN A 29 32.16 6.60 -11.84
N PRO A 30 33.38 6.15 -12.21
CA PRO A 30 34.36 7.00 -12.86
C PRO A 30 33.82 7.69 -14.10
N PHE A 31 32.95 7.02 -14.87
CA PHE A 31 32.43 7.52 -16.14
C PHE A 31 31.21 8.43 -16.02
N GLN A 32 30.84 8.77 -14.81
CA GLN A 32 29.88 9.85 -14.59
C GLN A 32 30.54 11.24 -14.74
N GLN A 33 31.88 11.29 -14.80
CA GLN A 33 32.69 12.51 -14.98
C GLN A 33 33.33 12.45 -16.36
N PRO A 34 33.06 13.41 -17.26
CA PRO A 34 33.61 13.45 -18.61
C PRO A 34 35.16 13.39 -18.67
N GLU A 35 35.82 14.05 -17.74
CA GLU A 35 37.29 14.12 -17.66
C GLU A 35 37.89 12.73 -17.41
N ARG A 36 37.25 11.94 -16.58
CA ARG A 36 37.69 10.55 -16.30
C ARG A 36 37.48 9.61 -17.50
N VAL A 37 36.46 9.90 -18.33
CA VAL A 37 36.26 9.18 -19.59
C VAL A 37 37.39 9.48 -20.56
N VAL A 38 37.75 10.75 -20.72
CA VAL A 38 38.89 11.16 -21.56
C VAL A 38 40.16 10.47 -21.07
N GLY A 39 40.46 10.58 -19.78
CA GLY A 39 41.63 9.91 -19.19
C GLY A 39 41.67 8.39 -19.37
N PHE A 40 40.48 7.73 -19.28
CA PHE A 40 40.40 6.30 -19.54
C PHE A 40 40.76 5.94 -20.99
N PHE A 41 40.20 6.65 -21.98
CA PHE A 41 40.53 6.38 -23.38
C PHE A 41 41.96 6.70 -23.73
N ASP A 42 42.47 7.81 -23.22
CA ASP A 42 43.86 8.23 -23.44
C ASP A 42 44.85 7.21 -22.83
N PHE A 43 44.74 6.89 -21.54
CA PHE A 43 45.69 6.04 -20.83
C PHE A 43 45.55 4.53 -21.17
N TYR A 44 44.32 3.99 -21.14
CA TYR A 44 44.15 2.53 -21.34
C TYR A 44 43.95 2.12 -22.79
N ARG A 45 43.44 2.99 -23.64
CA ARG A 45 43.10 2.68 -25.04
C ARG A 45 44.00 3.40 -26.05
N GLN A 46 44.81 4.33 -25.58
CA GLN A 46 45.71 5.13 -26.46
C GLN A 46 44.90 5.91 -27.53
N ILE A 47 43.69 6.40 -27.14
CA ILE A 47 42.77 7.12 -28.05
C ILE A 47 42.52 8.51 -27.52
N TYR A 48 42.97 9.54 -28.26
CA TYR A 48 42.74 10.93 -28.02
C TYR A 48 42.62 11.71 -29.32
N PRO A 49 41.66 12.59 -29.50
CA PRO A 49 40.53 12.92 -28.61
C PRO A 49 39.41 11.88 -28.69
N VAL A 50 38.53 11.82 -27.64
CA VAL A 50 37.33 11.01 -27.66
C VAL A 50 36.27 11.68 -28.55
N SER A 51 36.20 11.24 -29.81
CA SER A 51 35.34 11.83 -30.83
C SER A 51 33.90 11.30 -30.77
N ARG A 52 32.97 12.05 -31.41
CA ARG A 52 31.60 11.58 -31.60
C ARG A 52 31.54 10.29 -32.43
N GLN A 53 32.44 10.14 -33.41
CA GLN A 53 32.51 8.94 -34.24
C GLN A 53 32.92 7.73 -33.43
N LEU A 54 33.95 7.83 -32.60
CA LEU A 54 34.36 6.75 -31.68
C LEU A 54 33.19 6.27 -30.82
N LEU A 55 32.41 7.18 -30.21
CA LEU A 55 31.27 6.80 -29.38
C LEU A 55 30.14 6.12 -30.18
N ARG A 56 29.95 6.49 -31.45
CA ARG A 56 29.02 5.79 -32.38
C ARG A 56 29.53 4.40 -32.74
N ASP A 57 30.82 4.27 -33.03
CA ASP A 57 31.43 2.99 -33.39
C ASP A 57 31.34 1.98 -32.23
N ILE A 58 31.54 2.46 -31.00
CA ILE A 58 31.33 1.66 -29.77
C ILE A 58 29.87 1.16 -29.69
N ALA A 59 28.89 2.04 -29.92
CA ALA A 59 27.49 1.62 -29.91
C ALA A 59 27.18 0.62 -31.02
N THR A 60 27.71 0.83 -32.23
CA THR A 60 27.56 -0.11 -33.37
C THR A 60 28.18 -1.48 -33.05
N GLN A 61 29.39 -1.51 -32.45
CA GLN A 61 30.02 -2.74 -31.98
C GLN A 61 29.12 -3.47 -30.96
N TYR A 62 28.50 -2.74 -30.02
CA TYR A 62 27.59 -3.34 -29.06
C TYR A 62 26.35 -3.96 -29.75
N HIS A 63 25.71 -3.23 -30.68
CA HIS A 63 24.58 -3.77 -31.46
C HIS A 63 24.95 -5.05 -32.22
N ASN A 64 26.11 -5.07 -32.86
CA ASN A 64 26.62 -6.25 -33.56
C ASN A 64 26.93 -7.41 -32.60
N TRP A 65 27.49 -7.10 -31.44
CA TRP A 65 27.72 -8.10 -30.41
C TRP A 65 26.41 -8.74 -29.94
N VAL A 66 25.34 -7.97 -29.68
CA VAL A 66 24.03 -8.51 -29.29
C VAL A 66 23.47 -9.44 -30.37
N LYS A 67 23.53 -9.03 -31.66
CA LYS A 67 23.07 -9.87 -32.77
C LYS A 67 23.83 -11.19 -32.85
N ASN A 68 25.15 -11.14 -32.74
CA ASN A 68 26.00 -12.34 -32.79
C ASN A 68 25.75 -13.27 -31.59
N ARG A 69 25.51 -12.69 -30.40
CA ARG A 69 25.16 -13.47 -29.19
C ARG A 69 23.80 -14.09 -29.26
N SER A 70 22.80 -13.37 -29.74
CA SER A 70 21.46 -13.90 -30.01
C SER A 70 21.51 -15.17 -30.85
N GLN A 71 22.26 -15.13 -31.97
CA GLN A 71 22.44 -16.28 -32.83
C GLN A 71 23.16 -17.46 -32.13
N LYS A 72 24.29 -17.18 -31.42
CA LYS A 72 25.04 -18.20 -30.68
C LYS A 72 24.25 -18.84 -29.55
N TRP A 73 23.37 -18.09 -28.90
CA TRP A 73 22.54 -18.60 -27.82
C TRP A 73 21.23 -19.24 -28.32
N GLY A 74 20.91 -19.11 -29.60
CA GLY A 74 19.63 -19.57 -30.16
C GLY A 74 18.43 -18.78 -29.61
N VAL A 75 18.62 -17.50 -29.24
CA VAL A 75 17.65 -16.68 -28.53
C VAL A 75 17.14 -15.56 -29.43
N PRO A 76 15.80 -15.37 -29.58
CA PRO A 76 15.26 -14.33 -30.45
C PRO A 76 15.47 -12.92 -29.86
N ILE A 77 15.68 -11.94 -30.76
CA ILE A 77 15.55 -10.53 -30.45
C ILE A 77 14.16 -10.10 -30.89
N GLN A 78 13.35 -9.61 -29.96
CA GLN A 78 12.00 -9.10 -30.19
C GLN A 78 12.01 -7.56 -30.12
N GLU A 79 11.44 -6.91 -31.10
CA GLU A 79 11.30 -5.44 -31.10
C GLU A 79 9.91 -5.07 -30.60
N ASP A 80 9.86 -4.28 -29.55
CA ASP A 80 8.67 -3.68 -28.91
C ASP A 80 7.40 -4.58 -28.96
N PRO A 81 7.39 -5.74 -28.27
CA PRO A 81 6.28 -6.66 -28.32
C PRO A 81 4.99 -6.00 -27.78
N PRO A 82 3.82 -6.32 -28.37
CA PRO A 82 2.55 -5.76 -27.93
C PRO A 82 2.14 -6.24 -26.55
N GLY A 83 1.38 -5.42 -25.82
CA GLY A 83 0.82 -5.75 -24.51
C GLY A 83 1.80 -5.60 -23.34
N ARG A 84 1.50 -6.29 -22.22
CA ARG A 84 2.37 -6.28 -21.05
C ARG A 84 3.59 -7.17 -21.31
N ARG A 85 4.77 -6.62 -21.10
CA ARG A 85 6.04 -7.38 -21.32
C ARG A 85 6.13 -8.62 -20.46
N ASP A 86 5.67 -8.56 -19.22
CA ASP A 86 5.74 -9.70 -18.30
C ASP A 86 4.94 -10.89 -18.84
N ASP A 87 3.73 -10.65 -19.34
CA ASP A 87 2.88 -11.69 -19.97
C ASP A 87 3.51 -12.24 -21.27
N PHE A 88 4.16 -11.34 -22.04
CA PHE A 88 4.84 -11.74 -23.28
C PHE A 88 6.04 -12.65 -23.03
N VAL A 89 6.85 -12.39 -22.02
CA VAL A 89 8.10 -13.12 -21.75
C VAL A 89 7.87 -14.44 -21.01
N GLU A 90 6.76 -14.61 -20.31
CA GLU A 90 6.44 -15.78 -19.48
C GLU A 90 6.61 -17.10 -20.28
N ARG A 91 6.19 -17.12 -21.53
CA ARG A 91 6.31 -18.30 -22.42
C ARG A 91 7.74 -18.75 -22.67
N TYR A 92 8.71 -17.82 -22.63
CA TYR A 92 10.12 -18.15 -22.88
C TYR A 92 10.83 -18.75 -21.67
N PHE A 93 10.25 -18.59 -20.49
CA PHE A 93 10.81 -19.19 -19.27
C PHE A 93 10.43 -20.66 -19.08
N ARG A 94 9.46 -21.17 -19.86
CA ARG A 94 9.05 -22.59 -19.76
C ARG A 94 10.16 -23.49 -20.24
N GLY A 95 10.69 -24.35 -19.33
CA GLY A 95 11.78 -25.27 -19.64
C GLY A 95 13.16 -24.62 -19.72
N ALA A 96 13.30 -23.35 -19.34
CA ALA A 96 14.59 -22.67 -19.33
C ALA A 96 15.57 -23.31 -18.32
N GLN A 97 16.82 -23.44 -18.74
CA GLN A 97 17.89 -23.97 -17.89
C GLN A 97 18.47 -22.86 -17.00
N PRO A 98 19.08 -23.22 -15.84
CA PRO A 98 19.83 -22.27 -15.03
C PRO A 98 20.89 -21.50 -15.83
N ASP A 99 21.01 -20.20 -15.55
CA ASP A 99 21.94 -19.27 -16.20
C ASP A 99 21.79 -19.11 -17.73
N GLN A 100 20.57 -19.36 -18.22
CA GLN A 100 20.18 -19.20 -19.62
C GLN A 100 19.55 -17.83 -19.88
N VAL A 101 19.95 -17.19 -20.99
CA VAL A 101 19.21 -16.08 -21.59
C VAL A 101 18.04 -16.68 -22.39
N VAL A 102 16.81 -16.23 -22.15
CA VAL A 102 15.61 -16.83 -22.76
C VAL A 102 15.02 -16.00 -23.90
N VAL A 103 15.09 -14.69 -23.80
CA VAL A 103 14.67 -13.75 -24.84
C VAL A 103 15.35 -12.40 -24.66
N ILE A 104 15.61 -11.70 -25.76
CA ILE A 104 16.14 -10.34 -25.76
C ILE A 104 15.04 -9.42 -26.32
N ILE A 105 14.63 -8.40 -25.56
CA ILE A 105 13.70 -7.38 -26.05
C ILE A 105 14.48 -6.10 -26.34
N LYS A 106 14.48 -5.67 -27.57
CA LYS A 106 14.94 -4.35 -27.99
C LYS A 106 13.77 -3.38 -27.89
N ALA A 107 13.93 -2.32 -27.11
CA ALA A 107 12.89 -1.33 -26.91
C ALA A 107 13.47 0.07 -26.84
N ARG A 108 12.73 1.05 -27.35
CA ARG A 108 13.12 2.46 -27.27
C ARG A 108 12.66 3.07 -25.95
N GLU A 109 13.62 3.41 -25.11
CA GLU A 109 13.38 3.89 -23.74
C GLU A 109 14.33 5.02 -23.34
N PRO A 110 14.01 5.80 -22.29
CA PRO A 110 14.91 6.83 -21.78
C PRO A 110 16.25 6.23 -21.31
N GLY A 111 17.32 6.57 -21.97
CA GLY A 111 18.69 6.15 -21.66
C GLY A 111 19.62 7.34 -21.46
N THR A 112 20.66 7.13 -20.65
CA THR A 112 21.73 8.12 -20.44
C THR A 112 22.97 7.65 -21.21
N TYR A 113 23.56 8.53 -21.98
CA TYR A 113 24.72 8.25 -22.81
C TYR A 113 25.66 9.46 -22.90
N MET A 114 26.94 9.19 -23.20
CA MET A 114 27.95 10.20 -23.42
C MET A 114 27.94 10.62 -24.88
N THR A 115 28.13 11.91 -25.15
CA THR A 115 28.33 12.45 -26.51
C THR A 115 29.40 13.55 -26.51
N ALA A 116 30.12 13.66 -27.58
CA ALA A 116 31.05 14.75 -27.78
C ALA A 116 30.35 15.95 -28.40
N ILE A 117 30.55 17.14 -27.84
CA ILE A 117 29.99 18.42 -28.30
C ILE A 117 31.14 19.38 -28.56
N GLY A 118 31.07 20.13 -29.65
CA GLY A 118 32.05 21.15 -29.99
C GLY A 118 32.12 21.38 -31.48
N LYS A 119 32.78 22.47 -31.86
CA LYS A 119 33.22 22.82 -33.22
C LYS A 119 34.73 23.00 -33.17
N ASP A 120 35.40 22.76 -34.28
CA ASP A 120 36.81 23.09 -34.49
C ASP A 120 37.70 22.67 -33.28
N ASP A 121 38.31 21.59 -33.25
CA ASP A 121 39.29 21.03 -32.26
C ASP A 121 39.01 21.22 -30.75
N ARG A 122 37.92 21.90 -30.36
CA ARG A 122 37.49 22.09 -28.98
C ARG A 122 36.28 21.18 -28.63
N TRP A 123 36.57 19.90 -28.47
CA TRP A 123 35.55 18.94 -28.07
C TRP A 123 35.53 18.76 -26.56
N HIS A 124 34.31 18.71 -25.99
CA HIS A 124 34.08 18.26 -24.62
C HIS A 124 33.02 17.16 -24.59
N LEU A 125 33.13 16.27 -23.63
CA LEU A 125 32.15 15.23 -23.44
C LEU A 125 31.01 15.71 -22.55
N GLU A 126 29.79 15.29 -22.85
CA GLU A 126 28.60 15.64 -22.08
C GLU A 126 27.69 14.39 -21.94
N MET A 127 27.12 14.21 -20.74
CA MET A 127 26.09 13.20 -20.50
C MET A 127 24.74 13.74 -20.93
N LYS A 128 24.06 13.00 -21.82
CA LYS A 128 22.69 13.32 -22.27
C LYS A 128 21.72 12.20 -21.94
N ARG A 129 20.47 12.58 -21.70
CA ARG A 129 19.37 11.66 -21.51
C ARG A 129 18.37 11.83 -22.65
N ARG A 130 18.15 10.78 -23.44
CA ARG A 130 17.17 10.75 -24.55
C ARG A 130 16.54 9.37 -24.66
N TRP A 131 15.49 9.29 -25.46
CA TRP A 131 14.92 8.03 -25.91
C TRP A 131 15.89 7.36 -26.89
N VAL A 132 16.39 6.18 -26.49
CA VAL A 132 17.35 5.41 -27.27
C VAL A 132 16.97 3.93 -27.22
N ASP A 133 17.45 3.17 -28.22
CA ASP A 133 17.28 1.73 -28.21
C ASP A 133 18.03 1.14 -27.00
N GLN A 134 17.38 0.26 -26.28
CA GLN A 134 17.95 -0.48 -25.17
C GLN A 134 17.66 -1.98 -25.32
N TYR A 135 18.52 -2.81 -24.77
CA TYR A 135 18.33 -4.25 -24.76
C TYR A 135 17.98 -4.74 -23.38
N ASN A 136 16.85 -5.44 -23.29
CA ASN A 136 16.41 -6.14 -22.08
C ASN A 136 16.70 -7.63 -22.26
N PHE A 137 17.69 -8.14 -21.56
CA PHE A 137 18.03 -9.56 -21.53
C PHE A 137 17.22 -10.23 -20.44
N TYR A 138 16.26 -11.05 -20.78
CA TYR A 138 15.52 -11.87 -19.84
C TYR A 138 16.27 -13.17 -19.61
N VAL A 139 16.50 -13.52 -18.37
CA VAL A 139 17.38 -14.61 -17.97
C VAL A 139 16.75 -15.46 -16.87
N GLN A 140 16.99 -16.78 -16.95
CA GLN A 140 16.74 -17.71 -15.85
C GLN A 140 18.04 -17.83 -15.05
N ASP A 141 18.16 -17.07 -13.97
CA ASP A 141 19.33 -17.15 -13.09
C ASP A 141 19.28 -18.38 -12.19
N SER A 142 20.41 -18.99 -11.89
CA SER A 142 20.50 -20.19 -11.06
C SER A 142 20.04 -20.00 -9.62
N CYS A 143 20.21 -18.77 -9.06
CA CYS A 143 19.83 -18.44 -7.68
C CYS A 143 18.55 -17.59 -7.61
N TRP A 144 18.36 -16.66 -8.55
CA TRP A 144 17.27 -15.69 -8.54
C TRP A 144 16.07 -16.08 -9.40
N GLY A 145 16.20 -17.13 -10.22
CA GLY A 145 15.15 -17.51 -11.16
C GLY A 145 14.92 -16.47 -12.25
N GLN A 146 13.68 -16.13 -12.49
CA GLN A 146 13.32 -15.18 -13.54
C GLN A 146 13.73 -13.75 -13.18
N MET A 147 14.54 -13.15 -14.03
CA MET A 147 14.98 -11.77 -13.90
C MET A 147 15.26 -11.13 -15.25
N PHE A 148 15.53 -9.84 -15.30
CA PHE A 148 16.06 -9.21 -16.51
C PHE A 148 17.13 -8.17 -16.21
N VAL A 149 18.04 -8.01 -17.16
CA VAL A 149 19.04 -6.95 -17.18
C VAL A 149 18.83 -6.11 -18.43
N ARG A 150 18.62 -4.81 -18.23
CA ARG A 150 18.54 -3.83 -19.30
C ARG A 150 19.89 -3.15 -19.46
N VAL A 151 20.40 -3.07 -20.66
CA VAL A 151 21.65 -2.38 -20.96
C VAL A 151 21.42 -1.33 -22.05
N CYS A 152 21.90 -0.12 -21.80
CA CYS A 152 22.00 0.92 -22.79
C CYS A 152 23.23 0.62 -23.69
N PRO A 153 23.10 0.47 -25.02
CA PRO A 153 24.18 0.12 -25.91
C PRO A 153 25.20 1.25 -26.13
N TYR A 154 24.88 2.42 -25.61
CA TYR A 154 25.72 3.61 -25.75
C TYR A 154 26.63 3.77 -24.54
N PHE A 155 27.89 4.18 -24.78
CA PHE A 155 28.83 4.46 -23.71
C PHE A 155 28.25 5.46 -22.69
N PRO A 156 28.36 5.29 -21.37
CA PRO A 156 29.15 4.28 -20.65
C PRO A 156 28.35 3.02 -20.24
N PHE A 157 27.44 2.53 -21.05
CA PHE A 157 26.68 1.32 -20.83
C PHE A 157 25.89 1.28 -19.51
N SER A 158 25.18 2.39 -19.21
CA SER A 158 24.29 2.41 -18.06
C SER A 158 23.29 1.26 -18.15
N ALA A 159 23.03 0.62 -17.01
CA ALA A 159 22.19 -0.57 -17.02
C ALA A 159 21.18 -0.55 -15.86
N ARG A 160 20.24 -1.51 -15.91
CA ARG A 160 19.30 -1.80 -14.82
C ARG A 160 19.22 -3.30 -14.62
N VAL A 161 19.15 -3.71 -13.37
CA VAL A 161 18.93 -5.10 -12.97
C VAL A 161 17.59 -5.17 -12.24
N CYS A 162 16.70 -6.05 -12.68
CA CYS A 162 15.40 -6.27 -12.06
C CYS A 162 15.33 -7.67 -11.46
N LEU A 163 15.16 -7.72 -10.15
CA LEU A 163 15.09 -8.93 -9.34
C LEU A 163 13.74 -9.03 -8.66
N ASN A 164 13.30 -10.27 -8.38
CA ASN A 164 12.08 -10.56 -7.63
C ASN A 164 12.38 -11.65 -6.61
N GLN A 165 12.20 -11.34 -5.32
CA GLN A 165 12.51 -12.29 -4.25
C GLN A 165 11.55 -13.48 -4.22
N HIS A 166 10.36 -13.40 -4.81
CA HIS A 166 9.46 -14.56 -4.88
C HIS A 166 10.04 -15.70 -5.72
N TYR A 167 10.72 -15.39 -6.84
CA TYR A 167 11.38 -16.41 -7.65
C TYR A 167 12.61 -17.00 -6.92
N TRP A 168 13.36 -16.14 -6.24
CA TRP A 168 14.45 -16.56 -5.38
C TRP A 168 13.96 -17.51 -4.27
N LEU A 169 12.89 -17.13 -3.56
CA LEU A 169 12.27 -17.96 -2.53
C LEU A 169 11.74 -19.28 -3.08
N ALA A 170 11.13 -19.27 -4.27
CA ALA A 170 10.62 -20.49 -4.91
C ALA A 170 11.71 -21.52 -5.14
N LEU A 171 12.86 -21.10 -5.67
CA LEU A 171 14.03 -21.99 -5.86
C LEU A 171 14.52 -22.56 -4.53
N HIS A 172 14.72 -21.73 -3.52
CA HIS A 172 15.20 -22.16 -2.21
C HIS A 172 14.24 -23.07 -1.44
N LEU A 173 12.92 -22.92 -1.66
CA LEU A 173 11.91 -23.83 -1.13
C LEU A 173 11.96 -25.19 -1.86
N GLN A 174 12.14 -25.18 -3.20
CA GLN A 174 12.29 -26.40 -4.00
C GLN A 174 13.52 -27.21 -3.58
N GLU A 175 14.67 -26.57 -3.41
CA GLU A 175 15.91 -27.20 -2.94
C GLU A 175 15.75 -27.90 -1.59
N ARG A 176 14.85 -27.38 -0.72
CA ARG A 176 14.53 -27.97 0.58
C ARG A 176 13.39 -28.97 0.57
N GLY A 177 12.85 -29.31 -0.62
CA GLY A 177 11.72 -30.22 -0.76
C GLY A 177 10.39 -29.69 -0.17
N ILE A 178 10.29 -28.37 0.08
CA ILE A 178 9.07 -27.76 0.63
C ILE A 178 8.05 -27.58 -0.49
N ARG A 179 6.87 -28.16 -0.31
CA ARG A 179 5.78 -28.07 -1.29
C ARG A 179 5.08 -26.71 -1.16
N PHE A 180 4.86 -26.06 -2.29
CA PHE A 180 4.13 -24.81 -2.35
C PHE A 180 3.31 -24.73 -3.66
N ARG A 181 2.33 -23.81 -3.67
CA ARG A 181 1.64 -23.36 -4.88
C ARG A 181 1.85 -21.86 -5.04
N GLN A 182 2.53 -21.50 -6.11
CA GLN A 182 2.75 -20.11 -6.50
C GLN A 182 1.75 -19.70 -7.59
N CYS A 183 1.24 -18.47 -7.51
CA CYS A 183 0.48 -17.83 -8.57
C CYS A 183 1.20 -16.52 -8.91
N ALA A 184 1.84 -16.49 -10.08
CA ALA A 184 2.78 -15.44 -10.48
C ALA A 184 3.80 -15.15 -9.35
N ASN A 185 3.84 -13.94 -8.82
CA ASN A 185 4.73 -13.52 -7.74
C ASN A 185 4.08 -13.61 -6.34
N ALA A 186 3.36 -14.66 -6.03
CA ALA A 186 2.79 -14.89 -4.69
C ALA A 186 2.64 -16.36 -4.35
N PHE A 187 2.91 -16.74 -3.10
CA PHE A 187 2.66 -18.08 -2.58
C PHE A 187 1.25 -18.17 -1.99
N LEU A 188 0.38 -18.98 -2.59
CA LEU A 188 -0.98 -19.21 -2.10
C LEU A 188 -1.08 -20.42 -1.16
N GLN A 189 -0.11 -21.32 -1.24
CA GLN A 189 0.03 -22.47 -0.35
C GLN A 189 1.51 -22.70 -0.09
N CYS A 190 1.85 -23.05 1.14
CA CYS A 190 3.19 -23.47 1.54
C CYS A 190 3.05 -24.49 2.67
N SER A 191 3.76 -25.61 2.59
CA SER A 191 3.74 -26.65 3.63
C SER A 191 4.54 -26.26 4.87
N ALA A 192 5.43 -25.25 4.76
CA ALA A 192 6.24 -24.73 5.86
C ALA A 192 6.32 -23.19 5.81
N PRO A 193 5.24 -22.46 6.18
CA PRO A 193 5.18 -21.00 6.08
C PRO A 193 6.25 -20.28 6.93
N GLU A 194 6.58 -20.83 8.09
CA GLU A 194 7.64 -20.27 8.95
C GLU A 194 9.01 -20.34 8.29
N THR A 195 9.28 -21.43 7.55
CA THR A 195 10.54 -21.55 6.79
C THR A 195 10.56 -20.58 5.61
N LEU A 196 9.42 -20.34 4.95
CA LEU A 196 9.29 -19.32 3.92
C LEU A 196 9.69 -17.93 4.44
N GLN A 197 9.20 -17.53 5.62
CA GLN A 197 9.58 -16.25 6.22
C GLN A 197 11.06 -16.22 6.64
N LYS A 198 11.56 -17.30 7.29
CA LYS A 198 12.98 -17.41 7.67
C LYS A 198 13.92 -17.35 6.48
N LEU A 199 13.47 -17.75 5.29
CA LEU A 199 14.24 -17.60 4.05
C LEU A 199 14.16 -16.17 3.49
N ALA A 200 13.02 -15.51 3.61
CA ALA A 200 12.85 -14.14 3.11
C ALA A 200 13.62 -13.09 3.93
N ASP A 201 13.83 -13.36 5.24
CA ASP A 201 14.41 -12.40 6.16
C ASP A 201 15.91 -12.08 5.91
N PRO A 202 16.79 -13.05 5.65
CA PRO A 202 18.24 -12.84 5.59
C PRO A 202 18.74 -12.29 4.25
N LEU A 203 17.88 -11.80 3.35
CA LEU A 203 18.32 -11.20 2.10
C LEU A 203 19.30 -10.06 2.36
N THR A 204 20.49 -10.15 1.75
CA THR A 204 21.60 -9.20 1.95
C THR A 204 21.86 -8.34 0.72
N ALA A 205 22.63 -7.26 0.93
CA ALA A 205 23.14 -6.45 -0.17
C ALA A 205 24.07 -7.26 -1.10
N ASP A 206 24.86 -8.16 -0.52
CA ASP A 206 25.81 -8.99 -1.28
C ASP A 206 25.11 -9.96 -2.24
N ASP A 207 23.94 -10.49 -1.88
CA ASP A 207 23.12 -11.32 -2.77
C ASP A 207 22.72 -10.55 -4.04
N LEU A 208 22.31 -9.27 -3.86
CA LEU A 208 21.93 -8.39 -4.97
C LEU A 208 23.14 -7.99 -5.82
N ILE A 209 24.26 -7.66 -5.17
CA ILE A 209 25.50 -7.22 -5.83
C ILE A 209 26.09 -8.38 -6.64
N THR A 210 26.21 -9.56 -6.06
CA THR A 210 26.78 -10.74 -6.72
C THR A 210 25.99 -11.12 -7.96
N CYS A 211 24.67 -11.22 -7.86
CA CYS A 211 23.82 -11.51 -9.01
C CYS A 211 23.90 -10.41 -10.07
N GLY A 212 23.79 -9.15 -9.67
CA GLY A 212 23.84 -8.02 -10.59
C GLY A 212 25.17 -7.94 -11.35
N GLN A 213 26.30 -8.10 -10.66
CA GLN A 213 27.62 -8.04 -11.26
C GLN A 213 27.89 -9.24 -12.21
N LYS A 214 27.45 -10.44 -11.86
CA LYS A 214 27.51 -11.63 -12.72
C LYS A 214 26.94 -11.33 -14.12
N TRP A 215 25.74 -10.81 -14.17
CA TRP A 215 25.05 -10.57 -15.44
C TRP A 215 25.52 -9.30 -16.15
N LEU A 216 25.86 -8.25 -15.42
CA LEU A 216 26.43 -7.02 -15.99
C LEU A 216 27.77 -7.29 -16.66
N ALA A 217 28.64 -8.10 -16.03
CA ALA A 217 29.89 -8.50 -16.64
C ALA A 217 29.68 -9.28 -17.95
N ARG A 218 28.67 -10.15 -18.00
CA ARG A 218 28.30 -10.92 -19.19
C ARG A 218 27.72 -10.08 -20.33
N PHE A 219 26.98 -9.02 -19.99
CA PHE A 219 26.27 -8.17 -20.97
C PHE A 219 26.98 -6.87 -21.31
N THR A 220 28.14 -6.59 -20.70
CA THR A 220 28.97 -5.41 -21.02
C THR A 220 30.41 -5.85 -21.36
N PRO A 221 30.61 -6.56 -22.49
CA PRO A 221 31.90 -7.18 -22.85
C PRO A 221 32.96 -6.16 -23.31
N PHE A 222 32.63 -4.89 -23.35
CA PHE A 222 33.52 -3.82 -23.84
C PHE A 222 34.79 -3.66 -23.00
N PHE A 223 34.71 -3.95 -21.70
CA PHE A 223 35.84 -3.77 -20.78
C PHE A 223 36.61 -5.06 -20.56
N THR A 224 37.94 -4.98 -20.62
CA THR A 224 38.80 -6.11 -20.30
C THR A 224 38.85 -6.39 -18.79
N ALA A 225 39.38 -7.57 -18.41
CA ALA A 225 39.59 -7.91 -17.01
C ALA A 225 40.56 -6.93 -16.32
N GLU A 226 41.62 -6.54 -17.01
CA GLU A 226 42.62 -5.61 -16.54
C GLU A 226 42.05 -4.22 -16.31
N GLU A 227 41.26 -3.68 -17.25
CA GLU A 227 40.56 -2.42 -17.10
C GLU A 227 39.56 -2.43 -15.92
N ARG A 228 38.87 -3.55 -15.71
CA ARG A 228 37.98 -3.68 -14.55
C ARG A 228 38.78 -3.65 -13.23
N ALA A 229 39.93 -4.32 -13.20
CA ALA A 229 40.75 -4.40 -11.99
C ALA A 229 41.45 -3.08 -11.66
N HIS A 230 42.01 -2.38 -12.64
CA HIS A 230 42.90 -1.23 -12.41
C HIS A 230 42.25 0.13 -12.64
N ALA A 231 41.34 0.24 -13.61
CA ALA A 231 40.64 1.51 -13.88
C ALA A 231 39.35 1.68 -13.09
N GLY A 232 38.94 0.73 -12.26
CA GLY A 232 37.70 0.78 -11.50
C GLY A 232 36.45 0.85 -12.37
N VAL A 233 36.50 0.32 -13.59
CA VAL A 233 35.40 0.32 -14.57
C VAL A 233 34.38 -0.78 -14.30
N GLN A 234 33.95 -0.87 -13.06
CA GLN A 234 32.94 -1.79 -12.61
C GLN A 234 31.62 -1.06 -12.32
N HIS A 235 30.52 -1.69 -12.68
CA HIS A 235 29.20 -1.15 -12.36
C HIS A 235 28.97 -1.21 -10.84
N ARG A 236 28.59 -0.06 -10.26
CA ARG A 236 28.01 0.00 -8.92
C ARG A 236 26.50 0.02 -9.02
N LEU A 237 25.85 -0.66 -8.08
CA LEU A 237 24.41 -0.83 -8.04
C LEU A 237 23.78 0.15 -7.07
N PHE A 238 22.63 0.72 -7.47
CA PHE A 238 21.88 1.69 -6.70
C PHE A 238 20.39 1.38 -6.79
N PHE A 239 19.66 1.51 -5.72
CA PHE A 239 18.20 1.38 -5.76
C PHE A 239 17.56 2.43 -6.67
N ALA A 240 16.78 1.99 -7.65
CA ALA A 240 15.98 2.85 -8.52
C ALA A 240 14.49 2.78 -8.14
N GLN A 241 13.96 1.56 -8.00
CA GLN A 241 12.60 1.30 -7.52
C GLN A 241 12.62 0.06 -6.65
N VAL A 242 11.86 0.09 -5.57
CA VAL A 242 11.70 -1.05 -4.68
C VAL A 242 10.24 -1.19 -4.30
N GLU A 243 9.75 -2.43 -4.33
CA GLU A 243 8.42 -2.83 -3.86
C GLU A 243 8.61 -3.93 -2.82
N PHE A 244 8.11 -3.70 -1.61
CA PHE A 244 8.11 -4.65 -0.51
C PHE A 244 6.69 -4.98 -0.13
N CYS A 245 6.35 -6.24 0.05
CA CYS A 245 4.99 -6.69 0.21
C CYS A 245 4.77 -7.50 1.49
N ASP A 246 3.59 -7.30 2.07
CA ASP A 246 2.96 -8.15 3.07
C ASP A 246 1.85 -8.96 2.40
N ASN A 247 1.89 -10.26 2.58
CA ASN A 247 0.97 -11.20 1.96
C ASN A 247 0.22 -11.94 3.05
N LEU A 248 -1.09 -11.67 3.18
CA LEU A 248 -1.99 -12.35 4.11
C LEU A 248 -2.85 -13.35 3.34
N ILE A 249 -2.61 -14.63 3.54
CA ILE A 249 -3.37 -15.70 2.88
C ILE A 249 -4.48 -16.19 3.80
N PHE A 250 -5.71 -16.01 3.37
CA PHE A 250 -6.89 -16.33 4.13
C PHE A 250 -7.31 -17.80 3.96
N ARG A 251 -8.00 -18.34 4.97
CA ARG A 251 -8.53 -19.71 4.97
C ARG A 251 -9.77 -19.85 4.09
N ARG A 252 -10.61 -18.80 4.04
CA ARG A 252 -11.92 -18.79 3.37
C ARG A 252 -12.10 -17.54 2.52
N ARG A 253 -12.60 -17.72 1.31
CA ARG A 253 -12.93 -16.63 0.39
C ARG A 253 -13.90 -15.61 1.00
N ALA A 254 -14.99 -16.09 1.63
CA ALA A 254 -15.99 -15.20 2.21
C ALA A 254 -15.42 -14.21 3.25
N ALA A 255 -14.35 -14.59 3.97
CA ALA A 255 -13.69 -13.70 4.92
C ALA A 255 -12.93 -12.58 4.18
N VAL A 256 -12.32 -12.87 3.03
CA VAL A 256 -11.62 -11.87 2.22
C VAL A 256 -12.62 -10.95 1.54
N ASP A 257 -13.67 -11.49 0.92
CA ASP A 257 -14.68 -10.69 0.21
C ASP A 257 -15.35 -9.68 1.16
N ALA A 258 -15.72 -10.14 2.38
CA ALA A 258 -16.31 -9.28 3.40
C ALA A 258 -15.33 -8.21 3.92
N LEU A 259 -14.06 -8.57 4.07
CA LEU A 259 -13.03 -7.63 4.50
C LEU A 259 -12.71 -6.62 3.41
N GLU A 260 -12.59 -7.04 2.16
CA GLU A 260 -12.33 -6.17 1.00
C GLU A 260 -13.40 -5.08 0.88
N GLN A 261 -14.69 -5.44 0.97
CA GLN A 261 -15.77 -4.47 0.92
C GLN A 261 -15.64 -3.44 2.04
N ARG A 262 -15.37 -3.89 3.27
CA ARG A 262 -15.17 -2.99 4.41
C ARG A 262 -13.95 -2.09 4.23
N LEU A 263 -12.86 -2.61 3.67
CA LEU A 263 -11.66 -1.84 3.38
C LEU A 263 -11.91 -0.77 2.31
N LEU A 264 -12.65 -1.10 1.24
CA LEU A 264 -13.01 -0.13 0.20
C LEU A 264 -13.83 1.03 0.78
N ASP A 265 -14.82 0.73 1.61
CA ASP A 265 -15.63 1.75 2.26
C ASP A 265 -14.81 2.58 3.27
N ALA A 266 -13.96 1.93 4.07
CA ALA A 266 -13.11 2.59 5.06
C ALA A 266 -12.03 3.48 4.43
N ASN A 267 -11.47 3.12 3.29
CA ASN A 267 -10.36 3.84 2.66
C ASN A 267 -10.70 5.24 2.16
N ARG A 268 -11.97 5.58 2.03
CA ARG A 268 -12.41 6.97 1.77
C ARG A 268 -11.90 7.94 2.84
N THR A 269 -11.57 7.46 4.04
CA THR A 269 -11.09 8.28 5.16
C THR A 269 -9.56 8.27 5.33
N ILE A 270 -8.83 7.29 4.77
CA ILE A 270 -7.36 7.20 4.83
C ILE A 270 -6.67 8.36 4.09
N GLY A 271 -7.29 8.89 3.05
CA GLY A 271 -6.74 9.97 2.23
C GLY A 271 -6.52 11.31 2.97
N GLN A 272 -6.90 11.41 4.25
CA GLN A 272 -6.65 12.62 5.03
C GLN A 272 -5.15 12.83 5.29
N PRO A 273 -4.63 14.07 5.17
CA PRO A 273 -3.20 14.37 5.29
C PRO A 273 -2.56 13.91 6.59
N ASN A 274 -3.24 14.00 7.72
CA ASN A 274 -2.74 13.56 9.02
C ASN A 274 -2.55 12.03 9.09
N LYS A 275 -3.43 11.24 8.48
CA LYS A 275 -3.31 9.78 8.40
C LYS A 275 -2.17 9.36 7.47
N LEU A 276 -2.03 10.01 6.32
CA LEU A 276 -0.93 9.76 5.40
C LEU A 276 0.43 10.09 6.03
N THR A 277 0.53 11.19 6.80
CA THR A 277 1.78 11.50 7.54
C THR A 277 2.08 10.45 8.61
N LEU A 278 1.08 9.93 9.29
CA LEU A 278 1.27 8.84 10.27
C LEU A 278 1.79 7.58 9.58
N ILE A 279 1.17 7.15 8.49
CA ILE A 279 1.55 5.94 7.73
C ILE A 279 2.99 6.01 7.26
N PHE A 280 3.38 7.10 6.58
CA PHE A 280 4.72 7.24 6.02
C PHE A 280 5.76 7.72 7.05
N GLY A 281 5.33 8.08 8.29
CA GLY A 281 6.22 8.52 9.36
C GLY A 281 6.95 9.83 9.04
N ARG A 282 6.32 10.72 8.28
CA ARG A 282 6.91 11.98 7.81
C ARG A 282 5.93 13.14 7.95
N ARG A 283 6.40 14.29 8.44
CA ARG A 283 5.59 15.51 8.51
C ARG A 283 5.40 16.15 7.13
N ILE A 284 4.21 16.66 6.87
CA ILE A 284 3.93 17.53 5.73
C ILE A 284 4.45 18.93 6.07
N THR A 285 5.26 19.48 5.20
CA THR A 285 5.76 20.86 5.30
C THR A 285 5.18 21.70 4.17
N ARG A 286 5.26 23.02 4.28
CA ARG A 286 4.88 23.95 3.20
C ARG A 286 5.61 23.70 1.87
N HIS A 287 6.74 23.02 1.91
CA HIS A 287 7.54 22.64 0.74
C HIS A 287 7.29 21.19 0.28
N HIS A 288 6.16 20.59 0.69
CA HIS A 288 5.83 19.23 0.27
C HIS A 288 5.62 19.19 -1.25
N ALA A 289 6.52 18.50 -1.95
CA ALA A 289 6.40 18.24 -3.38
C ALA A 289 5.96 16.79 -3.63
N GLY A 290 4.93 16.60 -4.45
CA GLY A 290 4.42 15.30 -4.84
C GLY A 290 2.96 15.06 -4.44
N LYS A 291 2.48 13.86 -4.74
CA LYS A 291 1.09 13.46 -4.46
C LYS A 291 0.88 13.17 -2.98
N LEU A 292 -0.27 13.56 -2.47
CA LEU A 292 -0.73 13.26 -1.12
C LEU A 292 -2.24 12.95 -1.20
N GLN A 293 -2.57 11.71 -1.56
CA GLN A 293 -3.96 11.30 -1.76
C GLN A 293 -4.10 9.78 -1.70
N THR A 294 -5.27 9.31 -1.34
CA THR A 294 -5.70 7.91 -1.54
C THR A 294 -6.64 7.85 -2.75
N VAL A 295 -6.41 6.89 -3.63
CA VAL A 295 -7.19 6.63 -4.84
C VAL A 295 -7.60 5.17 -4.84
N ILE A 296 -8.83 4.89 -5.24
CA ILE A 296 -9.26 3.52 -5.56
C ILE A 296 -9.21 3.41 -7.09
N GLU A 297 -8.29 2.58 -7.56
CA GLU A 297 -8.11 2.29 -8.98
C GLU A 297 -8.91 1.04 -9.35
N ASP A 298 -9.30 0.94 -10.61
CA ASP A 298 -9.99 -0.23 -11.17
C ASP A 298 -11.29 -0.63 -10.42
N LEU A 299 -12.03 0.35 -9.89
CA LEU A 299 -13.24 0.12 -9.08
C LEU A 299 -14.28 -0.75 -9.80
N ASN A 300 -14.33 -0.70 -11.13
CA ASN A 300 -15.24 -1.49 -11.96
C ASN A 300 -14.68 -2.86 -12.37
N LEU A 301 -13.43 -3.18 -11.97
CA LEU A 301 -12.82 -4.48 -12.22
C LEU A 301 -12.99 -5.40 -11.01
N PRO A 302 -12.81 -6.73 -11.20
CA PRO A 302 -12.98 -7.72 -10.13
C PRO A 302 -12.03 -7.53 -8.93
N ASN A 303 -10.93 -6.81 -9.11
CA ASN A 303 -9.89 -6.61 -8.09
C ASN A 303 -9.52 -5.12 -8.00
N PRO A 304 -10.30 -4.30 -7.29
CA PRO A 304 -9.99 -2.90 -7.10
C PRO A 304 -8.69 -2.75 -6.30
N VAL A 305 -7.92 -1.71 -6.63
CA VAL A 305 -6.65 -1.41 -5.96
C VAL A 305 -6.78 -0.11 -5.15
N ILE A 306 -6.57 -0.21 -3.85
CA ILE A 306 -6.49 0.95 -2.96
C ILE A 306 -5.05 1.44 -2.98
N ARG A 307 -4.81 2.67 -3.42
CA ARG A 307 -3.47 3.25 -3.48
C ARG A 307 -3.39 4.56 -2.72
N SER A 308 -2.50 4.63 -1.74
CA SER A 308 -2.20 5.84 -0.97
C SER A 308 -0.83 6.38 -1.35
N HIS A 309 -0.78 7.61 -1.83
CA HIS A 309 0.43 8.26 -2.32
C HIS A 309 1.03 9.20 -1.27
N TYR A 310 2.36 9.19 -1.19
CA TYR A 310 3.16 10.16 -0.47
C TYR A 310 4.43 10.47 -1.26
N ARG A 311 4.51 11.67 -1.84
CA ARG A 311 5.58 12.09 -2.76
C ARG A 311 5.68 11.16 -3.99
N LYS A 312 6.80 10.45 -4.15
CA LYS A 312 7.03 9.46 -5.22
C LYS A 312 6.81 8.03 -4.75
N GLY A 313 6.72 7.83 -3.43
CA GLY A 313 6.34 6.57 -2.82
C GLY A 313 4.83 6.38 -2.75
N PHE A 314 4.39 5.16 -2.63
CA PHE A 314 2.99 4.82 -2.44
C PHE A 314 2.88 3.49 -1.72
N ILE A 315 1.74 3.27 -1.10
CA ILE A 315 1.30 1.96 -0.65
C ILE A 315 0.07 1.56 -1.46
N LYS A 316 0.02 0.33 -1.91
CA LYS A 316 -1.15 -0.24 -2.60
C LYS A 316 -1.61 -1.50 -1.88
N GLN A 317 -2.92 -1.70 -1.83
CA GLN A 317 -3.53 -2.88 -1.27
C GLN A 317 -4.61 -3.39 -2.21
N TYR A 318 -4.67 -4.70 -2.39
CA TYR A 318 -5.64 -5.37 -3.26
C TYR A 318 -5.78 -6.85 -2.90
N VAL A 319 -6.92 -7.40 -3.28
CA VAL A 319 -7.16 -8.84 -3.18
C VAL A 319 -6.72 -9.52 -4.46
N ARG A 320 -6.05 -10.65 -4.36
CA ARG A 320 -5.61 -11.48 -5.47
C ARG A 320 -5.99 -12.93 -5.25
N ASP A 321 -6.34 -13.61 -6.35
CA ASP A 321 -6.68 -15.04 -6.34
C ASP A 321 -7.72 -15.42 -5.26
N ARG A 322 -8.57 -14.46 -4.87
CA ARG A 322 -9.69 -14.63 -3.93
C ARG A 322 -9.30 -15.03 -2.49
N PHE A 323 -8.03 -15.20 -2.19
CA PHE A 323 -7.53 -15.63 -0.87
C PHE A 323 -6.39 -14.78 -0.33
N LEU A 324 -5.73 -14.02 -1.17
CA LEU A 324 -4.58 -13.21 -0.81
C LEU A 324 -4.97 -11.74 -0.70
N LEU A 325 -4.90 -11.17 0.50
CA LEU A 325 -4.84 -9.72 0.68
C LEU A 325 -3.37 -9.31 0.67
N ARG A 326 -3.01 -8.52 -0.33
CA ARG A 326 -1.64 -8.06 -0.52
C ARG A 326 -1.53 -6.57 -0.29
N THR A 327 -0.58 -6.19 0.57
CA THR A 327 -0.23 -4.80 0.85
C THR A 327 1.21 -4.56 0.42
N GLU A 328 1.44 -3.63 -0.49
CA GLU A 328 2.77 -3.33 -1.03
C GLU A 328 3.15 -1.89 -0.75
N SER A 329 4.30 -1.70 -0.12
CA SER A 329 4.97 -0.40 0.00
C SER A 329 6.01 -0.25 -1.11
N ALA A 330 5.85 0.77 -1.94
CA ALA A 330 6.68 1.01 -3.10
C ALA A 330 7.30 2.42 -3.08
N THR A 331 8.54 2.51 -3.55
CA THR A 331 9.22 3.79 -3.75
C THR A 331 9.96 3.82 -5.08
N ASN A 332 9.89 4.96 -5.75
CA ASN A 332 10.64 5.24 -6.97
C ASN A 332 11.88 6.11 -6.70
N ASN A 333 12.07 6.60 -5.47
CA ASN A 333 13.24 7.37 -5.08
C ASN A 333 13.42 7.35 -3.56
N ILE A 334 14.15 6.35 -3.06
CA ILE A 334 14.38 6.16 -1.62
C ILE A 334 15.02 7.36 -0.92
N SER A 335 15.85 8.14 -1.64
CA SER A 335 16.51 9.31 -1.07
C SER A 335 15.52 10.45 -0.80
N THR A 336 14.65 10.77 -1.75
CA THR A 336 13.65 11.84 -1.57
C THR A 336 12.52 11.42 -0.67
N ASP A 337 12.08 10.14 -0.77
CA ASP A 337 10.92 9.66 -0.04
C ASP A 337 11.27 9.32 1.41
N TYR A 338 12.43 8.71 1.65
CA TYR A 338 12.79 8.18 2.97
C TYR A 338 14.07 8.78 3.57
N GLY A 339 14.86 9.54 2.81
CA GLY A 339 16.14 10.11 3.27
C GLY A 339 17.23 9.05 3.39
N ILE A 340 17.08 7.91 2.72
CA ILE A 340 18.05 6.80 2.71
C ILE A 340 18.93 6.93 1.45
N GLY A 341 20.24 6.73 1.59
CA GLY A 341 21.17 6.69 0.46
C GLY A 341 20.79 5.59 -0.54
N LYS A 342 21.03 5.81 -1.84
CA LYS A 342 20.64 4.86 -2.90
C LYS A 342 21.54 3.64 -3.03
N ALA A 343 22.66 3.59 -2.34
CA ALA A 343 23.56 2.45 -2.36
C ALA A 343 22.87 1.17 -1.86
N VAL A 344 23.18 0.03 -2.49
CA VAL A 344 22.50 -1.25 -2.20
C VAL A 344 22.81 -1.72 -0.78
N GLU A 345 23.93 -1.31 -0.23
CA GLU A 345 24.37 -1.57 1.15
C GLU A 345 23.37 -1.06 2.20
N ASN A 346 22.52 -0.10 1.83
CA ASN A 346 21.44 0.40 2.69
C ASN A 346 20.17 -0.50 2.70
N LEU A 347 20.24 -1.71 2.15
CA LEU A 347 19.11 -2.66 2.11
C LEU A 347 18.47 -2.91 3.49
N PRO A 348 19.23 -3.13 4.58
CA PRO A 348 18.62 -3.36 5.91
C PRO A 348 17.79 -2.17 6.39
N GLN A 349 18.33 -0.94 6.28
CA GLN A 349 17.64 0.28 6.66
C GLN A 349 16.39 0.54 5.79
N LEU A 350 16.49 0.22 4.50
CA LEU A 350 15.35 0.34 3.57
C LEU A 350 14.25 -0.65 3.93
N ARG A 351 14.60 -1.90 4.23
CA ARG A 351 13.66 -2.95 4.66
C ARG A 351 12.90 -2.53 5.92
N GLU A 352 13.62 -2.11 6.97
CA GLU A 352 13.02 -1.63 8.21
C GLU A 352 12.02 -0.47 7.95
N ARG A 353 12.39 0.44 7.07
CA ARG A 353 11.52 1.55 6.70
C ARG A 353 10.23 1.10 6.00
N LEU A 354 10.33 0.20 5.04
CA LEU A 354 9.20 -0.32 4.27
C LEU A 354 8.27 -1.19 5.14
N ASP A 355 8.86 -2.03 5.99
CA ASP A 355 8.15 -2.83 7.00
C ASP A 355 7.32 -1.93 7.93
N GLY A 356 7.96 -0.93 8.53
CA GLY A 356 7.28 0.01 9.40
C GLY A 356 6.19 0.85 8.72
N ILE A 357 6.28 1.10 7.42
CA ILE A 357 5.21 1.76 6.65
C ILE A 357 4.01 0.83 6.51
N ILE A 358 4.23 -0.45 6.19
CA ILE A 358 3.17 -1.45 6.07
C ILE A 358 2.46 -1.64 7.42
N ASP A 359 3.22 -1.78 8.51
CA ASP A 359 2.63 -1.94 9.85
C ASP A 359 1.73 -0.76 10.22
N ARG A 360 2.22 0.47 10.09
CA ARG A 360 1.41 1.66 10.37
C ARG A 360 0.20 1.80 9.44
N TYR A 361 0.31 1.38 8.18
CA TYR A 361 -0.83 1.38 7.27
C TYR A 361 -1.92 0.41 7.72
N LEU A 362 -1.54 -0.81 8.08
CA LEU A 362 -2.47 -1.82 8.55
C LEU A 362 -3.08 -1.46 9.91
N ASP A 363 -2.31 -0.87 10.83
CA ASP A 363 -2.82 -0.36 12.11
C ASP A 363 -3.86 0.77 11.88
N VAL A 364 -3.57 1.72 10.99
CA VAL A 364 -4.53 2.78 10.63
C VAL A 364 -5.78 2.20 9.97
N GLN A 365 -5.64 1.17 9.14
CA GLN A 365 -6.81 0.49 8.57
C GLN A 365 -7.65 -0.20 9.65
N GLN A 366 -7.01 -0.89 10.60
CA GLN A 366 -7.72 -1.53 11.71
C GLN A 366 -8.47 -0.50 12.55
N ASP A 367 -7.83 0.61 12.93
CA ASP A 367 -8.47 1.71 13.65
C ASP A 367 -9.71 2.24 12.92
N ILE A 368 -9.62 2.39 11.59
CA ILE A 368 -10.75 2.84 10.77
C ILE A 368 -11.85 1.78 10.73
N LEU A 369 -11.50 0.52 10.52
CA LEU A 369 -12.47 -0.58 10.52
C LEU A 369 -13.20 -0.71 11.86
N GLU A 370 -12.53 -0.44 12.96
CA GLU A 370 -13.12 -0.41 14.29
C GLU A 370 -13.99 0.82 14.56
N THR A 371 -13.68 1.95 13.95
CA THR A 371 -14.44 3.21 14.12
C THR A 371 -15.46 3.47 13.02
N PHE A 372 -15.34 2.75 11.89
CA PHE A 372 -16.22 2.95 10.74
C PHE A 372 -17.55 2.23 10.95
N VAL A 373 -18.64 3.02 10.92
CA VAL A 373 -20.00 2.52 10.87
C VAL A 373 -20.56 2.83 9.49
N ASP A 374 -20.82 1.80 8.70
CA ASP A 374 -21.31 2.00 7.34
C ASP A 374 -22.78 2.45 7.32
N ARG A 375 -23.17 3.10 6.22
CA ARG A 375 -24.53 3.63 6.03
C ARG A 375 -25.59 2.51 6.10
N GLU A 376 -25.29 1.32 5.63
CA GLU A 376 -26.22 0.19 5.63
C GLU A 376 -26.43 -0.35 7.04
N GLN A 377 -25.39 -0.41 7.86
CA GLN A 377 -25.51 -0.77 9.28
C GLN A 377 -26.39 0.22 10.03
N LEU A 378 -26.18 1.52 9.84
CA LEU A 378 -27.05 2.56 10.42
C LEU A 378 -28.51 2.42 9.95
N ARG A 379 -28.70 2.16 8.65
CA ARG A 379 -30.04 1.93 8.07
C ARG A 379 -30.72 0.70 8.68
N LYS A 380 -30.00 -0.42 8.86
CA LYS A 380 -30.54 -1.64 9.51
C LYS A 380 -30.96 -1.39 10.95
N LEU A 381 -30.31 -0.49 11.65
CA LEU A 381 -30.69 -0.14 13.03
C LEU A 381 -32.01 0.63 13.10
N THR A 382 -32.26 1.53 12.16
CA THR A 382 -33.47 2.36 12.14
C THR A 382 -34.68 1.64 11.53
N GLN A 383 -34.47 0.57 10.77
CA GLN A 383 -35.52 -0.24 10.17
C GLN A 383 -36.06 -1.32 11.15
N PRO A 384 -37.32 -1.76 11.01
CA PRO A 384 -37.81 -2.91 11.76
C PRO A 384 -37.03 -4.19 11.43
N THR A 385 -36.81 -5.04 12.43
CA THR A 385 -36.16 -6.35 12.28
C THR A 385 -37.19 -7.47 12.49
N LEU A 386 -37.23 -8.44 11.58
CA LEU A 386 -38.05 -9.63 11.73
C LEU A 386 -37.21 -10.73 12.39
N LEU A 387 -37.65 -11.25 13.53
CA LEU A 387 -36.99 -12.36 14.19
C LEU A 387 -37.38 -13.71 13.53
N PRO A 388 -36.57 -14.79 13.71
CA PRO A 388 -36.86 -16.10 13.16
C PRO A 388 -38.25 -16.68 13.57
N ASN A 389 -38.79 -16.22 14.69
CA ASN A 389 -40.14 -16.58 15.18
C ASN A 389 -41.27 -15.69 14.61
N GLY A 390 -41.00 -14.90 13.56
CA GLY A 390 -41.97 -14.02 12.91
C GLY A 390 -42.28 -12.71 13.65
N ARG A 391 -41.74 -12.51 14.85
CA ARG A 391 -41.97 -11.28 15.64
C ARG A 391 -41.22 -10.09 15.05
N ARG A 392 -41.94 -8.98 14.79
CA ARG A 392 -41.40 -7.73 14.29
C ARG A 392 -40.94 -6.83 15.45
N ILE A 393 -39.67 -6.39 15.41
CA ILE A 393 -39.09 -5.46 16.37
C ILE A 393 -38.94 -4.11 15.69
N PRO A 394 -39.42 -3.03 16.28
CA PRO A 394 -39.27 -1.68 15.70
C PRO A 394 -37.80 -1.24 15.66
N GLY A 395 -37.50 -0.36 14.70
CA GLY A 395 -36.17 0.24 14.58
C GLY A 395 -35.81 1.11 15.80
N LEU A 396 -34.52 1.36 15.96
CA LEU A 396 -34.02 2.30 16.94
C LEU A 396 -34.32 3.72 16.48
N LYS A 397 -34.67 4.60 17.42
CA LYS A 397 -34.89 6.04 17.18
C LYS A 397 -33.78 6.82 17.85
N LEU A 398 -33.17 7.74 17.10
CA LEU A 398 -32.05 8.57 17.59
C LEU A 398 -32.46 9.56 18.69
N ASP A 399 -33.72 9.97 18.66
CA ASP A 399 -34.33 10.97 19.59
C ASP A 399 -34.98 10.35 20.82
N GLN A 400 -34.97 9.02 20.95
CA GLN A 400 -35.63 8.33 22.05
C GLN A 400 -34.80 8.39 23.34
N PRO A 401 -35.19 9.18 24.37
CA PRO A 401 -34.39 9.37 25.59
C PRO A 401 -34.02 8.05 26.28
N ARG A 402 -34.94 7.09 26.33
CA ARG A 402 -34.73 5.77 26.96
C ARG A 402 -33.64 4.96 26.27
N GLN A 403 -33.58 5.02 24.93
CA GLN A 403 -32.56 4.32 24.15
C GLN A 403 -31.17 5.00 24.29
N LEU A 404 -31.15 6.32 24.26
CA LEU A 404 -29.93 7.09 24.48
C LEU A 404 -29.35 6.85 25.89
N ALA A 405 -30.18 6.90 26.93
CA ALA A 405 -29.78 6.63 28.28
C ALA A 405 -29.23 5.21 28.47
N LEU A 406 -29.86 4.24 27.82
CA LEU A 406 -29.36 2.86 27.81
C LEU A 406 -28.01 2.73 27.08
N MET A 407 -27.85 3.39 25.93
CA MET A 407 -26.57 3.41 25.19
C MET A 407 -25.47 4.09 26.02
N HIS A 408 -25.76 5.21 26.69
CA HIS A 408 -24.84 5.87 27.63
C HIS A 408 -24.39 4.94 28.75
N SER A 409 -25.35 4.26 29.36
CA SER A 409 -25.07 3.33 30.45
C SER A 409 -24.22 2.15 29.99
N LEU A 410 -24.48 1.60 28.80
CA LEU A 410 -23.70 0.51 28.20
C LEU A 410 -22.27 0.93 27.89
N VAL A 411 -22.07 2.07 27.23
CA VAL A 411 -20.75 2.60 26.90
C VAL A 411 -19.93 2.84 28.18
N ARG A 412 -20.53 3.47 29.19
CA ARG A 412 -19.87 3.74 30.47
C ARG A 412 -19.54 2.46 31.23
N PHE A 413 -20.44 1.48 31.22
CA PHE A 413 -20.27 0.22 31.94
C PHE A 413 -19.16 -0.65 31.35
N CYS A 414 -19.00 -0.67 30.02
CA CYS A 414 -17.92 -1.42 29.36
C CYS A 414 -16.51 -0.97 29.79
N TYR A 415 -16.34 0.29 30.22
CA TYR A 415 -15.07 0.76 30.78
C TYR A 415 -14.83 0.33 32.24
N LEU A 416 -15.90 0.02 32.98
CA LEU A 416 -15.83 -0.22 34.41
C LEU A 416 -15.85 -1.71 34.80
N ALA A 417 -16.34 -2.58 33.89
CA ALA A 417 -16.51 -4.00 34.17
C ALA A 417 -15.26 -4.81 33.79
N ALA A 418 -14.60 -5.43 34.75
CA ALA A 418 -13.38 -6.22 34.58
C ALA A 418 -13.52 -7.38 33.57
N GLU A 419 -14.73 -7.87 33.28
CA GLU A 419 -15.01 -8.97 32.35
C GLU A 419 -15.87 -8.54 31.15
N GLY A 420 -16.20 -7.25 31.00
CA GLY A 420 -17.04 -6.73 29.90
C GLY A 420 -18.47 -7.29 29.85
N THR A 421 -18.93 -7.97 30.93
CA THR A 421 -20.27 -8.57 31.03
C THR A 421 -21.11 -7.92 32.12
N PHE A 422 -22.43 -7.81 31.91
CA PHE A 422 -23.35 -7.18 32.85
C PHE A 422 -24.67 -7.92 32.96
N THR A 423 -25.41 -7.69 34.03
CA THR A 423 -26.79 -8.10 34.20
C THR A 423 -27.74 -6.90 34.08
N THR A 424 -29.04 -7.14 33.88
CA THR A 424 -30.03 -6.05 33.89
C THR A 424 -30.09 -5.27 35.20
N PRO A 425 -29.99 -5.91 36.39
CA PRO A 425 -29.89 -5.18 37.67
C PRO A 425 -28.67 -4.27 37.76
N ASP A 426 -27.51 -4.66 37.22
CA ASP A 426 -26.28 -3.85 37.25
C ASP A 426 -26.42 -2.56 36.43
N LEU A 427 -27.14 -2.65 35.31
CA LEU A 427 -27.31 -1.53 34.38
C LEU A 427 -28.45 -0.59 34.77
N TYR A 428 -29.44 -1.07 35.52
CA TYR A 428 -30.67 -0.35 35.82
C TYR A 428 -30.48 0.95 36.60
N PRO A 429 -29.68 0.99 37.70
CA PRO A 429 -29.46 2.23 38.44
C PRO A 429 -28.83 3.34 37.58
N GLN A 430 -27.85 2.95 36.73
CA GLN A 430 -27.15 3.89 35.82
C GLN A 430 -28.10 4.44 34.74
N THR A 431 -29.00 3.58 34.24
CA THR A 431 -30.01 4.02 33.25
C THR A 431 -31.03 4.96 33.86
N LEU A 432 -31.47 4.71 35.11
CA LEU A 432 -32.33 5.62 35.84
C LEU A 432 -31.66 6.97 36.07
N GLN A 433 -30.38 6.97 36.48
CA GLN A 433 -29.61 8.20 36.65
C GLN A 433 -29.49 8.99 35.33
N ALA A 434 -29.21 8.30 34.23
CA ALA A 434 -29.11 8.94 32.92
C ALA A 434 -30.45 9.50 32.41
N LEU A 435 -31.58 8.87 32.76
CA LEU A 435 -32.92 9.33 32.45
C LEU A 435 -33.43 10.42 33.42
N ARG A 436 -32.82 10.57 34.59
CA ARG A 436 -33.33 11.38 35.70
C ARG A 436 -34.77 10.99 36.08
N MET A 437 -35.06 9.67 36.09
CA MET A 437 -36.35 9.09 36.37
C MET A 437 -36.32 8.22 37.63
N THR A 438 -37.49 8.05 38.27
CA THR A 438 -37.66 7.13 39.39
C THR A 438 -37.99 5.73 38.93
N PRO A 439 -37.86 4.70 39.80
CA PRO A 439 -38.22 3.32 39.47
C PRO A 439 -39.68 3.12 39.09
N GLU A 440 -40.57 3.98 39.55
CA GLU A 440 -42.00 4.01 39.22
C GLU A 440 -42.24 4.48 37.77
N GLU A 441 -41.47 5.47 37.31
CA GLU A 441 -41.57 6.03 35.96
C GLU A 441 -40.91 5.16 34.90
N TYR A 442 -39.76 4.56 35.23
CA TYR A 442 -39.05 3.63 34.33
C TYR A 442 -38.79 2.29 34.99
N LYS A 443 -39.69 1.35 34.78
CA LYS A 443 -39.63 0.03 35.40
C LYS A 443 -38.53 -0.87 34.82
N LEU A 444 -38.00 -1.82 35.60
CA LEU A 444 -37.04 -2.81 35.15
C LEU A 444 -37.48 -3.61 33.91
N GLY A 445 -38.82 -3.82 33.77
CA GLY A 445 -39.41 -4.41 32.58
C GLY A 445 -39.18 -3.58 31.32
N SER A 446 -39.23 -2.25 31.44
CA SER A 446 -38.94 -1.31 30.34
C SER A 446 -37.48 -1.39 29.91
N LEU A 447 -36.54 -1.47 30.86
CA LEU A 447 -35.10 -1.70 30.56
C LEU A 447 -34.88 -3.02 29.83
N ARG A 448 -35.53 -4.10 30.27
CA ARG A 448 -35.44 -5.41 29.60
C ARG A 448 -35.93 -5.36 28.16
N TYR A 449 -36.99 -4.62 27.91
CA TYR A 449 -37.53 -4.42 26.57
C TYR A 449 -36.58 -3.60 25.68
N ASP A 450 -36.00 -2.52 26.20
CA ASP A 450 -35.07 -1.69 25.44
C ASP A 450 -33.77 -2.44 25.17
N LEU A 451 -33.27 -3.21 26.14
CA LEU A 451 -32.10 -4.10 25.95
C LEU A 451 -32.38 -5.22 24.93
N TRP A 452 -33.62 -5.75 24.91
CA TRP A 452 -34.03 -6.73 23.92
C TRP A 452 -34.05 -6.16 22.49
N LYS A 453 -34.40 -4.89 22.30
CA LYS A 453 -34.26 -4.20 21.01
C LYS A 453 -32.80 -4.13 20.56
N LEU A 454 -31.88 -3.70 21.43
CA LEU A 454 -30.46 -3.63 21.10
C LEU A 454 -29.88 -5.02 20.76
N ARG A 455 -30.34 -6.04 21.49
CA ARG A 455 -29.98 -7.43 21.20
C ARG A 455 -30.50 -7.92 19.83
N ALA A 456 -31.71 -7.60 19.49
CA ALA A 456 -32.30 -7.94 18.19
C ALA A 456 -31.62 -7.22 17.02
N LYS A 457 -30.99 -6.07 17.29
CA LYS A 457 -30.14 -5.35 16.35
C LYS A 457 -28.70 -5.85 16.31
N GLY A 458 -28.36 -6.88 17.09
CA GLY A 458 -27.02 -7.45 17.14
C GLY A 458 -26.00 -6.56 17.85
N LEU A 459 -26.40 -5.56 18.63
CA LEU A 459 -25.48 -4.68 19.36
C LEU A 459 -25.05 -5.29 20.70
N VAL A 460 -25.92 -6.09 21.30
CA VAL A 460 -25.73 -6.76 22.58
C VAL A 460 -26.03 -8.25 22.39
N GLU A 461 -25.24 -9.12 22.98
CA GLU A 461 -25.53 -10.55 23.04
C GLU A 461 -25.87 -10.99 24.46
N LYS A 462 -26.66 -12.04 24.59
CA LYS A 462 -26.89 -12.73 25.86
C LYS A 462 -25.99 -13.95 25.93
N ILE A 463 -25.23 -14.09 27.02
CA ILE A 463 -24.37 -15.24 27.22
C ILE A 463 -25.23 -16.50 27.43
N PRO A 464 -25.00 -17.58 26.68
CA PRO A 464 -25.76 -18.83 26.83
C PRO A 464 -25.77 -19.34 28.27
N HIS A 465 -26.91 -19.89 28.68
CA HIS A 465 -27.12 -20.44 30.03
C HIS A 465 -26.86 -19.49 31.21
N SER A 466 -26.86 -18.17 30.97
CA SER A 466 -26.63 -17.16 32.00
C SER A 466 -27.66 -16.02 31.99
N ARG A 467 -27.68 -15.20 33.04
CA ARG A 467 -28.44 -13.92 33.08
C ARG A 467 -27.59 -12.73 32.66
N ARG A 468 -26.37 -12.99 32.14
CA ARG A 468 -25.40 -11.96 31.75
C ARG A 468 -25.52 -11.61 30.29
N TYR A 469 -25.17 -10.38 29.98
CA TYR A 469 -25.11 -9.80 28.63
C TYR A 469 -23.72 -9.24 28.37
N ARG A 470 -23.37 -9.11 27.10
CA ARG A 470 -22.14 -8.47 26.65
C ARG A 470 -22.46 -7.49 25.53
N LEU A 471 -21.92 -6.28 25.61
CA LEU A 471 -21.92 -5.35 24.49
C LEU A 471 -20.87 -5.80 23.49
N LEU A 472 -21.28 -6.00 22.24
CA LEU A 472 -20.36 -6.40 21.18
C LEU A 472 -19.48 -5.22 20.75
N PRO A 473 -18.25 -5.45 20.23
CA PRO A 473 -17.37 -4.36 19.81
C PRO A 473 -18.03 -3.38 18.84
N HIS A 474 -18.69 -3.88 17.78
CA HIS A 474 -19.44 -3.02 16.87
C HIS A 474 -20.66 -2.35 17.53
N GLY A 475 -21.27 -2.98 18.52
CA GLY A 475 -22.34 -2.40 19.33
C GLY A 475 -21.86 -1.19 20.14
N TYR A 476 -20.66 -1.28 20.72
CA TYR A 476 -20.00 -0.16 21.38
C TYR A 476 -19.76 1.01 20.43
N GLN A 477 -19.22 0.74 19.23
CA GLN A 477 -18.97 1.76 18.21
C GLN A 477 -20.25 2.47 17.79
N ILE A 478 -21.32 1.71 17.50
CA ILE A 478 -22.61 2.24 17.12
C ILE A 478 -23.20 3.12 18.24
N CYS A 479 -23.21 2.63 19.48
CA CYS A 479 -23.68 3.43 20.62
C CYS A 479 -22.89 4.74 20.73
N LEU A 480 -21.57 4.70 20.59
CA LEU A 480 -20.72 5.89 20.66
C LEU A 480 -21.01 6.88 19.53
N VAL A 481 -21.21 6.39 18.30
CA VAL A 481 -21.56 7.25 17.14
C VAL A 481 -22.93 7.90 17.34
N PHE A 482 -23.94 7.14 17.78
CA PHE A 482 -25.28 7.67 18.06
C PHE A 482 -25.23 8.75 19.15
N LEU A 483 -24.53 8.49 20.24
CA LEU A 483 -24.40 9.47 21.34
C LEU A 483 -23.68 10.74 20.88
N LYS A 484 -22.58 10.61 20.11
CA LYS A 484 -21.85 11.77 19.58
C LYS A 484 -22.69 12.56 18.57
N LEU A 485 -23.45 11.89 17.69
CA LEU A 485 -24.35 12.55 16.75
C LEU A 485 -25.47 13.29 17.50
N TYR A 486 -26.04 12.66 18.51
CA TYR A 486 -27.06 13.28 19.34
C TYR A 486 -26.52 14.52 20.07
N ASP A 487 -25.44 14.35 20.83
CA ASP A 487 -24.88 15.41 21.67
C ASP A 487 -24.31 16.60 20.87
N LYS A 488 -23.70 16.32 19.72
CA LYS A 488 -22.95 17.31 18.94
C LYS A 488 -23.72 17.93 17.79
N LEU A 489 -24.75 17.27 17.30
CA LEU A 489 -25.55 17.73 16.16
C LEU A 489 -27.03 17.82 16.50
N TYR A 490 -27.67 16.71 16.85
CA TYR A 490 -29.13 16.67 17.01
C TYR A 490 -29.63 17.52 18.16
N ALA A 491 -29.09 17.40 19.35
CA ALA A 491 -29.55 18.14 20.52
C ALA A 491 -29.35 19.67 20.36
N PRO A 492 -28.19 20.17 19.89
CA PRO A 492 -28.03 21.60 19.59
C PRO A 492 -28.97 22.11 18.50
N LEU A 493 -29.20 21.35 17.43
CA LEU A 493 -30.16 21.70 16.37
C LEU A 493 -31.60 21.76 16.92
N ALA A 494 -32.00 20.71 17.64
CA ALA A 494 -33.35 20.64 18.25
C ALA A 494 -33.58 21.72 19.31
N ALA A 495 -32.53 22.15 20.00
CA ALA A 495 -32.62 23.26 20.98
C ALA A 495 -32.58 24.65 20.33
N GLY A 496 -32.50 24.75 19.00
CA GLY A 496 -32.45 26.03 18.29
C GLY A 496 -31.12 26.80 18.49
N ILE A 497 -30.09 26.20 19.11
CA ILE A 497 -28.80 26.86 19.34
C ILE A 497 -28.06 27.13 18.00
N LEU A 498 -28.43 26.41 16.96
CA LEU A 498 -27.87 26.54 15.60
C LEU A 498 -28.78 27.32 14.66
N GLN A 499 -29.89 27.89 15.15
CA GLN A 499 -30.74 28.72 14.30
C GLN A 499 -29.98 29.98 13.88
N PRO A 500 -29.97 30.32 12.58
CA PRO A 500 -29.45 31.60 12.14
C PRO A 500 -30.30 32.70 12.79
N PHE A 501 -29.63 33.73 13.30
CA PHE A 501 -30.34 34.88 13.84
C PHE A 501 -31.27 35.45 12.78
N THR A 502 -32.51 35.74 13.18
CA THR A 502 -33.44 36.44 12.30
C THR A 502 -32.85 37.79 11.87
N PRO A 503 -33.22 38.34 10.70
CA PRO A 503 -32.70 39.62 10.22
C PRO A 503 -32.75 40.76 11.24
N ASP A 504 -33.67 40.69 12.20
CA ASP A 504 -33.85 41.67 13.26
C ASP A 504 -32.93 41.44 14.48
N GLU A 505 -32.33 40.28 14.63
CA GLU A 505 -31.44 39.91 15.74
C GLU A 505 -29.96 39.83 15.32
N ARG A 506 -29.48 40.69 14.44
CA ARG A 506 -28.10 40.69 13.95
C ARG A 506 -27.10 40.94 15.08
N ILE A 507 -26.36 39.92 15.47
CA ILE A 507 -25.15 40.12 16.27
C ILE A 507 -24.18 40.99 15.47
N PRO A 508 -23.65 42.07 16.08
CA PRO A 508 -22.61 42.87 15.44
C PRO A 508 -21.46 41.98 14.97
N LYS A 509 -20.97 42.17 13.74
CA LYS A 509 -19.88 41.37 13.14
C LYS A 509 -18.68 41.17 14.07
N ALA A 510 -18.38 42.13 14.92
CA ALA A 510 -17.29 42.08 15.91
C ALA A 510 -17.53 41.07 17.06
N LYS A 511 -18.79 40.62 17.28
CA LYS A 511 -19.16 39.66 18.33
C LYS A 511 -19.35 38.23 17.82
N ILE A 512 -19.26 37.98 16.50
CA ILE A 512 -19.38 36.66 15.88
C ILE A 512 -18.13 35.87 16.19
N THR A 513 -18.25 34.83 16.98
CA THR A 513 -17.10 33.93 17.32
C THR A 513 -16.73 33.03 16.16
N ALA A 514 -15.54 32.40 16.24
CA ALA A 514 -15.14 31.37 15.28
C ALA A 514 -16.08 30.14 15.28
N LEU A 515 -16.73 29.90 16.42
CA LEU A 515 -17.70 28.81 16.57
C LEU A 515 -18.99 29.15 15.81
N ASP A 516 -19.52 30.38 15.94
CA ASP A 516 -20.71 30.82 15.23
C ASP A 516 -20.55 30.72 13.71
N ARG A 517 -19.38 31.11 13.19
CA ARG A 517 -19.06 30.98 11.75
C ARG A 517 -19.06 29.54 11.29
N ARG A 518 -18.54 28.62 12.11
CA ARG A 518 -18.51 27.17 11.77
C ARG A 518 -19.91 26.56 11.83
N TYR A 519 -20.75 26.97 12.77
CA TYR A 519 -22.13 26.53 12.84
C TYR A 519 -22.94 27.05 11.66
N THR A 520 -22.78 28.31 11.27
CA THR A 520 -23.43 28.88 10.08
C THR A 520 -23.06 28.09 8.82
N ALA A 521 -21.77 27.77 8.63
CA ALA A 521 -21.31 26.95 7.49
C ALA A 521 -21.92 25.53 7.51
N VAL A 522 -22.15 24.94 8.68
CA VAL A 522 -22.82 23.63 8.80
C VAL A 522 -24.30 23.73 8.42
N LEU A 523 -24.98 24.78 8.83
CA LEU A 523 -26.39 25.01 8.48
C LEU A 523 -26.55 25.25 6.97
N GLU A 524 -25.74 26.12 6.38
CA GLU A 524 -25.71 26.36 4.93
C GLU A 524 -25.50 25.05 4.15
N ALA A 525 -24.54 24.20 4.58
CA ALA A 525 -24.28 22.91 3.96
C ALA A 525 -25.45 21.91 4.14
N LEU A 526 -26.20 21.99 5.23
CA LEU A 526 -27.40 21.18 5.45
C LEU A 526 -28.56 21.66 4.59
N ASP A 527 -28.75 22.98 4.47
CA ASP A 527 -29.75 23.57 3.61
C ASP A 527 -29.49 23.26 2.13
N ASP A 528 -28.25 23.39 1.68
CA ASP A 528 -27.82 22.97 0.33
C ASP A 528 -28.12 21.48 0.07
N LEU A 529 -27.89 20.62 1.08
CA LEU A 529 -28.20 19.19 0.98
C LEU A 529 -29.71 18.94 0.89
N VAL A 530 -30.52 19.64 1.67
CA VAL A 530 -31.99 19.55 1.67
C VAL A 530 -32.54 20.01 0.32
N ASP A 531 -32.03 21.11 -0.21
CA ASP A 531 -32.41 21.63 -1.53
C ASP A 531 -31.98 20.67 -2.67
N ALA A 532 -30.79 20.09 -2.60
CA ALA A 532 -30.30 19.12 -3.58
C ALA A 532 -31.11 17.81 -3.61
N VAL A 533 -31.75 17.44 -2.50
CA VAL A 533 -32.65 16.27 -2.38
C VAL A 533 -34.10 16.61 -2.74
N GLY A 534 -34.40 17.89 -2.99
CA GLY A 534 -35.75 18.36 -3.34
C GLY A 534 -36.74 18.36 -2.18
N LEU A 535 -36.27 18.28 -0.94
CA LEU A 535 -37.06 18.41 0.28
C LEU A 535 -37.09 19.89 0.65
N LYS A 536 -37.97 20.67 0.05
CA LYS A 536 -38.26 22.02 0.58
C LYS A 536 -38.93 21.89 1.94
N ALA A 537 -38.34 22.52 2.94
CA ALA A 537 -39.01 22.72 4.21
C ALA A 537 -40.31 23.46 3.97
N ALA A 538 -41.45 22.89 4.40
CA ALA A 538 -42.76 23.51 4.35
C ALA A 538 -42.82 24.62 5.38
#